data_6ee25fba652026770dea60b76eb61f0d
#
_entry.id   6ee25fba652026770dea60b76eb61f0d
#
_cell.length_a   1.000
_cell.length_b   1.000
_cell.length_c   1.000
_cell.angle_alpha   90.00
_cell.angle_beta   90.00
_cell.angle_gamma   90.00
#
_symmetry.space_group_name_H-M   'P 1'
#
loop_
_entity.id
_entity.type
_entity.pdbx_description
1 polymer ?
#
loop_
_entity_poly.entity_id
_entity_poly.type
_entity_poly.pdbx_seq_one_letter_code
_entity_poly.pdbx_strand_id
1 'polypeptide(L)'
;MIHSITIENFFSVADSQELNFRVPANAPDLGCFRDSRAVPGQRLPLIVGVYGPNASGKSTVLRAISTTAWFVQHSFTLPPNNAIPFFNPYAHNNWWNLPKKIVIEYDGQLGENAAPAVFRYELHIANEPQKFGSEVNYESLSYAPHGKFRRIFERHQQKFTFGKEFGITGGDSRIQSIRANASVISTLAQLNHKISSDFILSLRGLQTNIFGLDKANGGLNNALTFYAQSPDYLKRLNRELSRLDLGLEEMKIHPGNNGPIATFKHFGLDCDIVLAQESMGTRRFIEIFPLLQFVLDNGGVAVIDEMDTDIHPLLVPELFRWFYDKERNPKGAQLLFTAHNPAILDQLEKEQVFFSEKPSGKPTRIYGAREIKGLRREPSLMRKYLSGELGAVPHIG
;
A
#
# COMPACT_ATOMS: atom_id res chain seq x y z
N MET A 1 -10.00 -3.89 -3.63
CA MET A 1 -9.83 -2.48 -3.20
C MET A 1 -9.86 -2.41 -1.67
N ILE A 2 -9.13 -1.47 -1.05
CA ILE A 2 -9.16 -1.24 0.40
C ILE A 2 -10.32 -0.29 0.72
N HIS A 3 -11.08 -0.62 1.75
CA HIS A 3 -12.25 0.14 2.23
C HIS A 3 -11.90 1.09 3.37
N SER A 4 -11.09 0.60 4.31
CA SER A 4 -10.60 1.39 5.44
C SER A 4 -9.34 0.80 6.03
N ILE A 5 -8.61 1.63 6.77
CA ILE A 5 -7.48 1.22 7.59
C ILE A 5 -7.58 1.92 8.94
N THR A 6 -7.44 1.15 10.03
CA THR A 6 -7.32 1.68 11.39
C THR A 6 -5.90 1.40 11.89
N ILE A 7 -5.29 2.40 12.51
CA ILE A 7 -3.92 2.35 13.02
C ILE A 7 -3.90 2.88 14.45
N GLU A 8 -3.23 2.16 15.37
CA GLU A 8 -3.03 2.58 16.76
C GLU A 8 -1.63 2.17 17.22
N ASN A 9 -0.94 3.03 17.94
CA ASN A 9 0.39 2.78 18.49
C ASN A 9 1.40 2.32 17.42
N PHE A 10 1.46 3.01 16.30
CA PHE A 10 2.30 2.58 15.18
C PHE A 10 3.09 3.77 14.63
N PHE A 11 4.43 3.72 14.73
CA PHE A 11 5.37 4.78 14.35
C PHE A 11 5.02 6.15 14.97
N SER A 12 4.48 7.07 14.19
CA SER A 12 4.15 8.43 14.64
C SER A 12 2.69 8.58 15.12
N VAL A 13 1.87 7.54 14.95
CA VAL A 13 0.47 7.50 15.39
C VAL A 13 0.40 6.87 16.78
N ALA A 14 -0.19 7.56 17.76
CA ALA A 14 -0.44 7.06 19.11
C ALA A 14 -1.86 6.48 19.22
N ASP A 15 -2.86 7.35 19.31
CA ASP A 15 -4.25 6.98 19.46
C ASP A 15 -4.83 6.34 18.20
N SER A 16 -5.88 5.56 18.36
CA SER A 16 -6.57 4.88 17.26
C SER A 16 -7.14 5.88 16.25
N GLN A 17 -6.80 5.71 14.99
CA GLN A 17 -7.27 6.55 13.89
C GLN A 17 -7.70 5.68 12.72
N GLU A 18 -8.89 5.97 12.18
CA GLU A 18 -9.43 5.28 11.01
C GLU A 18 -9.40 6.21 9.78
N LEU A 19 -8.84 5.69 8.70
CA LEU A 19 -8.97 6.26 7.36
C LEU A 19 -10.04 5.44 6.62
N ASN A 20 -11.19 6.03 6.43
CA ASN A 20 -12.30 5.39 5.73
C ASN A 20 -12.36 5.88 4.28
N PHE A 21 -12.18 4.98 3.32
CA PHE A 21 -12.15 5.30 1.88
C PHE A 21 -13.54 5.19 1.22
N ARG A 22 -14.58 4.73 1.91
CA ARG A 22 -15.92 4.61 1.36
C ARG A 22 -16.46 5.98 0.95
N VAL A 23 -16.86 6.10 -0.29
CA VAL A 23 -17.42 7.35 -0.85
C VAL A 23 -18.88 7.47 -0.39
N PRO A 24 -19.30 8.65 0.13
CA PRO A 24 -20.70 8.89 0.49
C PRO A 24 -21.64 8.72 -0.71
N ALA A 25 -22.84 8.19 -0.47
CA ALA A 25 -23.81 7.93 -1.53
C ALA A 25 -24.20 9.20 -2.33
N ASN A 26 -24.22 10.36 -1.67
CA ASN A 26 -24.54 11.65 -2.28
C ASN A 26 -23.37 12.33 -3.01
N ALA A 27 -22.17 11.74 -3.03
CA ALA A 27 -21.06 12.26 -3.84
C ALA A 27 -21.39 12.06 -5.33
N PRO A 28 -21.10 13.07 -6.21
CA PRO A 28 -21.34 12.94 -7.64
C PRO A 28 -20.47 11.81 -8.24
N ASP A 29 -20.91 11.27 -9.37
CA ASP A 29 -20.08 10.37 -10.16
C ASP A 29 -19.16 11.20 -11.07
N LEU A 30 -17.86 11.16 -10.77
CA LEU A 30 -16.83 11.93 -11.46
C LEU A 30 -15.83 11.02 -12.22
N GLY A 31 -16.14 9.72 -12.32
CA GLY A 31 -15.28 8.75 -12.99
C GLY A 31 -14.03 8.33 -12.20
N CYS A 32 -13.77 8.96 -11.05
CA CYS A 32 -12.63 8.64 -10.16
C CYS A 32 -12.95 7.62 -9.07
N PHE A 33 -14.19 7.15 -9.04
CA PHE A 33 -14.68 6.14 -8.10
C PHE A 33 -15.14 4.89 -8.83
N ARG A 34 -15.13 3.77 -8.13
CA ARG A 34 -15.63 2.49 -8.63
C ARG A 34 -16.39 1.75 -7.54
N ASP A 35 -17.41 1.00 -7.93
CA ASP A 35 -18.13 0.15 -7.01
C ASP A 35 -17.22 -0.94 -6.43
N SER A 36 -17.32 -1.16 -5.13
CA SER A 36 -16.75 -2.31 -4.46
C SER A 36 -17.27 -3.61 -5.11
N ARG A 37 -16.39 -4.56 -5.31
CA ARG A 37 -16.78 -5.89 -5.79
C ARG A 37 -17.62 -6.64 -4.77
N ALA A 38 -17.41 -6.34 -3.48
CA ALA A 38 -18.07 -7.02 -2.37
C ALA A 38 -19.39 -6.37 -1.96
N VAL A 39 -19.57 -5.06 -2.21
CA VAL A 39 -20.75 -4.30 -1.78
C VAL A 39 -21.27 -3.46 -2.95
N PRO A 40 -22.22 -3.96 -3.72
CA PRO A 40 -22.84 -3.20 -4.82
C PRO A 40 -23.38 -1.85 -4.33
N GLY A 41 -23.11 -0.78 -5.08
CA GLY A 41 -23.49 0.59 -4.74
C GLY A 41 -22.60 1.30 -3.72
N GLN A 42 -21.66 0.60 -3.06
CA GLN A 42 -20.62 1.22 -2.26
C GLN A 42 -19.44 1.58 -3.15
N ARG A 43 -19.26 2.86 -3.41
CA ARG A 43 -18.13 3.35 -4.21
C ARG A 43 -16.87 3.54 -3.37
N LEU A 44 -15.73 3.26 -4.00
CA LEU A 44 -14.39 3.46 -3.45
C LEU A 44 -13.55 4.29 -4.44
N PRO A 45 -12.65 5.16 -3.96
CA PRO A 45 -11.77 5.91 -4.85
C PRO A 45 -10.74 4.98 -5.49
N LEU A 46 -10.52 5.18 -6.78
CA LEU A 46 -9.46 4.49 -7.52
C LEU A 46 -8.07 4.99 -7.11
N ILE A 47 -8.00 6.22 -6.60
CA ILE A 47 -6.77 6.86 -6.14
C ILE A 47 -7.02 7.49 -4.78
N VAL A 48 -6.08 7.31 -3.85
CA VAL A 48 -6.07 7.94 -2.51
C VAL A 48 -4.70 8.57 -2.27
N GLY A 49 -4.68 9.88 -2.03
CA GLY A 49 -3.47 10.63 -1.71
C GLY A 49 -3.41 11.05 -0.24
N VAL A 50 -2.26 10.88 0.40
CA VAL A 50 -1.97 11.37 1.75
C VAL A 50 -0.98 12.52 1.68
N TYR A 51 -1.40 13.69 2.15
CA TYR A 51 -0.65 14.95 2.10
C TYR A 51 -0.31 15.47 3.50
N GLY A 52 0.71 16.30 3.57
CA GLY A 52 1.14 16.95 4.81
C GLY A 52 2.62 17.31 4.79
N PRO A 53 3.11 18.06 5.80
CA PRO A 53 4.51 18.45 5.88
C PRO A 53 5.46 17.26 6.02
N ASN A 54 6.76 17.52 5.85
CA ASN A 54 7.77 16.51 6.14
C ASN A 54 7.67 16.06 7.60
N ALA A 55 7.91 14.77 7.84
CA ALA A 55 7.82 14.13 9.15
C ALA A 55 6.42 14.17 9.82
N SER A 56 5.35 14.53 9.09
CA SER A 56 3.98 14.53 9.64
C SER A 56 3.38 13.13 9.84
N GLY A 57 3.98 12.09 9.24
CA GLY A 57 3.51 10.71 9.36
C GLY A 57 2.77 10.16 8.12
N LYS A 58 2.85 10.83 6.96
CA LYS A 58 2.25 10.35 5.70
C LYS A 58 2.61 8.89 5.39
N SER A 59 3.90 8.57 5.40
CA SER A 59 4.41 7.22 5.14
C SER A 59 3.95 6.19 6.19
N THR A 60 3.53 6.61 7.38
CA THR A 60 3.04 5.69 8.43
C THR A 60 1.78 4.96 7.97
N VAL A 61 0.87 5.63 7.26
CA VAL A 61 -0.35 5.02 6.71
C VAL A 61 -0.01 3.92 5.70
N LEU A 62 0.85 4.24 4.75
CA LEU A 62 1.24 3.32 3.70
C LEU A 62 2.06 2.14 4.26
N ARG A 63 2.93 2.43 5.24
CA ARG A 63 3.69 1.40 5.96
C ARG A 63 2.78 0.42 6.67
N ALA A 64 1.70 0.86 7.31
CA ALA A 64 0.79 -0.04 8.00
C ALA A 64 0.20 -1.09 7.05
N ILE A 65 -0.19 -0.70 5.83
CA ILE A 65 -0.69 -1.62 4.80
C ILE A 65 0.41 -2.59 4.35
N SER A 66 1.55 -2.03 3.95
CA SER A 66 2.66 -2.81 3.39
C SER A 66 3.25 -3.79 4.42
N THR A 67 3.43 -3.33 5.68
CA THR A 67 3.95 -4.16 6.78
C THR A 67 3.01 -5.29 7.13
N THR A 68 1.70 -5.04 7.16
CA THR A 68 0.71 -6.10 7.40
C THR A 68 0.74 -7.14 6.28
N ALA A 69 0.77 -6.71 5.03
CA ALA A 69 0.86 -7.63 3.89
C ALA A 69 2.16 -8.45 3.92
N TRP A 70 3.30 -7.80 4.23
CA TRP A 70 4.57 -8.48 4.41
C TRP A 70 4.50 -9.53 5.54
N PHE A 71 3.92 -9.18 6.68
CA PHE A 71 3.77 -10.10 7.82
C PHE A 71 2.96 -11.34 7.45
N VAL A 72 1.82 -11.15 6.81
CA VAL A 72 0.97 -12.26 6.36
C VAL A 72 1.66 -13.15 5.34
N GLN A 73 2.52 -12.61 4.48
CA GLN A 73 3.20 -13.38 3.43
C GLN A 73 4.48 -14.07 3.92
N HIS A 74 5.26 -13.40 4.79
CA HIS A 74 6.65 -13.76 5.01
C HIS A 74 7.02 -14.09 6.47
N SER A 75 6.15 -13.87 7.46
CA SER A 75 6.51 -14.03 8.87
C SER A 75 6.91 -15.45 9.28
N PHE A 76 6.52 -16.47 8.52
CA PHE A 76 7.00 -17.84 8.73
C PHE A 76 8.52 -17.98 8.57
N THR A 77 9.15 -17.14 7.74
CA THR A 77 10.61 -17.19 7.52
C THR A 77 11.43 -16.57 8.65
N LEU A 78 10.78 -15.84 9.58
CA LEU A 78 11.46 -15.27 10.73
C LEU A 78 12.00 -16.38 11.64
N PRO A 79 13.20 -16.24 12.22
CA PRO A 79 13.65 -17.14 13.25
C PRO A 79 12.72 -17.09 14.48
N PRO A 80 12.50 -18.22 15.18
CA PRO A 80 11.71 -18.24 16.40
C PRO A 80 12.23 -17.24 17.45
N ASN A 81 11.31 -16.58 18.15
CA ASN A 81 11.60 -15.60 19.22
C ASN A 81 12.30 -14.32 18.77
N ASN A 82 12.51 -14.09 17.48
CA ASN A 82 13.00 -12.82 16.98
C ASN A 82 11.89 -11.77 16.93
N ALA A 83 12.30 -10.50 16.98
CA ALA A 83 11.37 -9.41 16.79
C ALA A 83 10.72 -9.47 15.40
N ILE A 84 9.45 -9.11 15.34
CA ILE A 84 8.73 -8.92 14.07
C ILE A 84 9.15 -7.55 13.52
N PRO A 85 9.85 -7.50 12.38
CA PRO A 85 10.37 -6.25 11.84
C PRO A 85 9.25 -5.32 11.39
N PHE A 86 9.57 -4.03 11.31
CA PHE A 86 8.70 -2.97 10.79
C PHE A 86 7.48 -2.60 11.67
N PHE A 87 7.29 -3.22 12.83
CA PHE A 87 6.25 -2.87 13.81
C PHE A 87 6.84 -2.07 14.96
N ASN A 88 7.07 -0.78 14.75
CA ASN A 88 7.58 0.12 15.77
C ASN A 88 6.41 0.80 16.51
N PRO A 89 6.41 0.83 17.86
CA PRO A 89 5.42 1.58 18.62
C PRO A 89 5.63 3.09 18.48
N TYR A 90 4.65 3.87 18.88
CA TYR A 90 4.84 5.29 19.09
C TYR A 90 5.92 5.51 20.16
N ALA A 91 6.95 6.30 19.84
CA ALA A 91 8.15 6.46 20.63
C ALA A 91 7.92 7.33 21.88
N HIS A 92 7.06 6.87 22.78
CA HIS A 92 6.75 7.50 24.06
C HIS A 92 6.55 6.44 25.12
N ASN A 93 7.04 6.67 26.35
CA ASN A 93 7.07 5.69 27.44
C ASN A 93 5.73 4.99 27.71
N ASN A 94 4.62 5.73 27.64
CA ASN A 94 3.29 5.18 27.90
C ASN A 94 2.81 4.21 26.80
N TRP A 95 3.42 4.26 25.61
CA TRP A 95 3.00 3.49 24.44
C TRP A 95 3.89 2.27 24.17
N TRP A 96 5.09 2.26 24.73
CA TRP A 96 6.10 1.23 24.43
C TRP A 96 5.61 -0.19 24.70
N ASN A 97 4.90 -0.39 25.81
CA ASN A 97 4.39 -1.70 26.23
C ASN A 97 2.99 -2.02 25.70
N LEU A 98 2.33 -1.08 25.03
CA LEU A 98 1.03 -1.32 24.43
C LEU A 98 1.16 -2.01 23.06
N PRO A 99 0.19 -2.86 22.68
CA PRO A 99 0.21 -3.48 21.36
C PRO A 99 0.12 -2.44 20.24
N LYS A 100 0.85 -2.65 19.15
CA LYS A 100 0.64 -1.95 17.88
C LYS A 100 -0.53 -2.62 17.19
N LYS A 101 -1.57 -1.85 16.81
CA LYS A 101 -2.79 -2.38 16.20
C LYS A 101 -2.97 -1.84 14.79
N ILE A 102 -3.29 -2.74 13.87
CA ILE A 102 -3.63 -2.43 12.49
C ILE A 102 -4.87 -3.23 12.12
N VAL A 103 -5.87 -2.56 11.56
CA VAL A 103 -7.08 -3.21 10.99
C VAL A 103 -7.22 -2.75 9.55
N ILE A 104 -7.41 -3.69 8.62
CA ILE A 104 -7.61 -3.39 7.20
C ILE A 104 -8.90 -4.07 6.73
N GLU A 105 -9.80 -3.28 6.15
CA GLU A 105 -10.98 -3.80 5.44
C GLU A 105 -10.78 -3.66 3.93
N TYR A 106 -11.08 -4.72 3.19
CA TYR A 106 -10.84 -4.76 1.75
C TYR A 106 -11.77 -5.74 1.03
N ASP A 107 -11.94 -5.56 -0.28
CA ASP A 107 -12.59 -6.54 -1.14
C ASP A 107 -11.71 -7.79 -1.26
N GLY A 108 -12.27 -8.94 -0.91
CA GLY A 108 -11.60 -10.23 -1.01
C GLY A 108 -12.53 -11.34 -1.49
N GLN A 109 -11.98 -12.54 -1.61
CA GLN A 109 -12.73 -13.73 -2.03
C GLN A 109 -12.15 -14.95 -1.30
N LEU A 110 -13.02 -15.79 -0.76
CA LEU A 110 -12.63 -17.01 -0.04
C LEU A 110 -12.61 -18.21 -0.99
N GLY A 111 -11.51 -18.35 -1.76
CA GLY A 111 -11.39 -19.36 -2.83
C GLY A 111 -11.93 -18.88 -4.17
N GLU A 112 -11.54 -19.56 -5.25
CA GLU A 112 -11.77 -19.12 -6.63
C GLU A 112 -13.24 -18.98 -7.03
N ASN A 113 -14.13 -19.78 -6.46
CA ASN A 113 -15.56 -19.85 -6.83
C ASN A 113 -16.49 -19.14 -5.83
N ALA A 114 -15.97 -18.54 -4.75
CA ALA A 114 -16.79 -17.82 -3.79
C ALA A 114 -17.17 -16.44 -4.31
N ALA A 115 -18.32 -15.91 -3.91
CA ALA A 115 -18.67 -14.53 -4.19
C ALA A 115 -17.71 -13.57 -3.46
N PRO A 116 -17.39 -12.41 -4.05
CA PRO A 116 -16.63 -11.36 -3.36
C PRO A 116 -17.33 -10.94 -2.07
N ALA A 117 -16.53 -10.65 -1.05
CA ALA A 117 -17.02 -10.18 0.24
C ALA A 117 -16.04 -9.14 0.82
N VAL A 118 -16.51 -8.32 1.76
CA VAL A 118 -15.59 -7.48 2.55
C VAL A 118 -14.88 -8.36 3.56
N PHE A 119 -13.56 -8.33 3.53
CA PHE A 119 -12.71 -8.97 4.51
C PHE A 119 -12.22 -7.93 5.51
N ARG A 120 -12.06 -8.34 6.76
CA ARG A 120 -11.40 -7.58 7.81
C ARG A 120 -10.27 -8.43 8.37
N TYR A 121 -9.05 -7.92 8.23
CA TYR A 121 -7.87 -8.46 8.88
C TYR A 121 -7.45 -7.53 10.01
N GLU A 122 -7.27 -8.07 11.20
CA GLU A 122 -6.87 -7.33 12.40
C GLU A 122 -5.64 -7.98 13.02
N LEU A 123 -4.63 -7.17 13.33
CA LEU A 123 -3.34 -7.60 13.86
C LEU A 123 -2.90 -6.70 15.01
N HIS A 124 -2.59 -7.31 16.16
CA HIS A 124 -1.98 -6.63 17.30
C HIS A 124 -0.63 -7.29 17.62
N ILE A 125 0.44 -6.51 17.58
CA ILE A 125 1.80 -6.95 17.89
C ILE A 125 2.22 -6.33 19.22
N ALA A 126 2.53 -7.16 20.22
CA ALA A 126 3.09 -6.74 21.49
C ALA A 126 4.62 -6.80 21.47
N ASN A 127 5.28 -5.91 22.23
CA ASN A 127 6.69 -6.07 22.56
C ASN A 127 6.82 -7.04 23.74
N GLU A 128 7.86 -7.86 23.73
CA GLU A 128 8.22 -8.71 24.85
C GLU A 128 9.41 -8.07 25.60
N PRO A 129 9.16 -7.33 26.70
CA PRO A 129 10.21 -6.52 27.34
C PRO A 129 11.43 -7.32 27.82
N GLN A 130 11.24 -8.62 28.10
CA GLN A 130 12.28 -9.48 28.65
C GLN A 130 13.13 -10.21 27.60
N LYS A 131 12.74 -10.22 26.32
CA LYS A 131 13.38 -11.07 25.29
C LYS A 131 13.84 -10.36 24.03
N PHE A 132 13.87 -9.03 23.99
CA PHE A 132 14.17 -8.28 22.75
C PHE A 132 13.34 -8.72 21.53
N GLY A 133 12.19 -9.37 21.78
CA GLY A 133 11.30 -9.92 20.78
C GLY A 133 9.99 -9.15 20.67
N SER A 134 9.20 -9.53 19.70
CA SER A 134 7.80 -9.14 19.61
C SER A 134 6.96 -10.35 19.21
N GLU A 135 5.73 -10.37 19.70
CA GLU A 135 4.81 -11.48 19.46
C GLU A 135 3.43 -10.99 18.99
N VAL A 136 2.71 -11.89 18.37
CA VAL A 136 1.31 -11.67 18.02
C VAL A 136 0.46 -11.79 19.28
N ASN A 137 -0.07 -10.67 19.73
CA ASN A 137 -1.02 -10.61 20.83
C ASN A 137 -2.44 -10.98 20.36
N TYR A 138 -2.82 -10.48 19.19
CA TYR A 138 -4.10 -10.79 18.54
C TYR A 138 -3.94 -10.82 17.01
N GLU A 139 -4.58 -11.77 16.37
CA GLU A 139 -4.68 -11.87 14.92
C GLU A 139 -6.05 -12.43 14.54
N SER A 140 -6.78 -11.78 13.67
CA SER A 140 -8.04 -12.33 13.18
C SER A 140 -8.26 -12.03 11.70
N LEU A 141 -8.98 -12.94 11.05
CA LEU A 141 -9.55 -12.74 9.73
C LEU A 141 -11.04 -13.03 9.81
N SER A 142 -11.83 -12.09 9.36
CA SER A 142 -13.28 -12.23 9.21
C SER A 142 -13.74 -11.72 7.85
N TYR A 143 -14.91 -12.14 7.40
CA TYR A 143 -15.48 -11.71 6.13
C TYR A 143 -16.99 -11.51 6.25
N ALA A 144 -17.56 -10.67 5.41
CA ALA A 144 -18.97 -10.28 5.44
C ALA A 144 -19.66 -10.61 4.13
N PRO A 145 -20.01 -11.89 3.85
CA PRO A 145 -20.65 -12.30 2.60
C PRO A 145 -22.07 -11.73 2.42
N HIS A 146 -22.72 -11.34 3.51
CA HIS A 146 -24.07 -10.78 3.54
C HIS A 146 -24.17 -9.58 4.50
N GLY A 147 -23.15 -8.74 4.53
CA GLY A 147 -23.12 -7.52 5.35
C GLY A 147 -22.79 -7.73 6.84
N LYS A 148 -22.78 -8.98 7.35
CA LYS A 148 -22.38 -9.30 8.72
C LYS A 148 -21.07 -10.07 8.74
N PHE A 149 -20.11 -9.61 9.54
CA PHE A 149 -18.84 -10.29 9.68
C PHE A 149 -18.98 -11.67 10.34
N ARG A 150 -18.37 -12.67 9.70
CA ARG A 150 -18.22 -14.03 10.20
C ARG A 150 -16.73 -14.31 10.35
N ARG A 151 -16.37 -14.94 11.47
CA ARG A 151 -14.98 -15.30 11.74
C ARG A 151 -14.51 -16.41 10.80
N ILE A 152 -13.35 -16.18 10.18
CA ILE A 152 -12.59 -17.22 9.48
C ILE A 152 -11.63 -17.85 10.47
N PHE A 153 -10.82 -17.03 11.15
CA PHE A 153 -10.05 -17.44 12.32
C PHE A 153 -9.87 -16.27 13.28
N GLU A 154 -9.54 -16.61 14.51
CA GLU A 154 -9.19 -15.68 15.59
C GLU A 154 -8.12 -16.33 16.47
N ARG A 155 -7.11 -15.54 16.83
CA ARG A 155 -5.99 -15.92 17.64
C ARG A 155 -5.79 -14.90 18.75
N HIS A 156 -5.70 -15.38 19.98
CA HIS A 156 -5.25 -14.64 21.16
C HIS A 156 -3.96 -15.30 21.66
N GLN A 157 -2.80 -14.69 21.39
CA GLN A 157 -1.48 -15.29 21.67
C GLN A 157 -1.35 -16.69 21.06
N GLN A 158 -1.34 -17.77 21.86
CA GLN A 158 -1.28 -19.17 21.40
C GLN A 158 -2.63 -19.91 21.53
N LYS A 159 -3.75 -19.17 21.68
CA LYS A 159 -5.10 -19.74 21.66
C LYS A 159 -5.78 -19.42 20.34
N PHE A 160 -6.26 -20.45 19.65
CA PHE A 160 -6.80 -20.34 18.28
C PHE A 160 -8.26 -20.78 18.25
N THR A 161 -9.07 -20.07 17.49
CA THR A 161 -10.44 -20.44 17.15
C THR A 161 -10.63 -20.31 15.65
N PHE A 162 -11.15 -21.35 15.01
CA PHE A 162 -11.34 -21.39 13.56
C PHE A 162 -12.81 -21.48 13.20
N GLY A 163 -13.22 -20.74 12.15
CA GLY A 163 -14.52 -20.88 11.51
C GLY A 163 -14.55 -22.12 10.62
N LYS A 164 -15.75 -22.62 10.34
CA LYS A 164 -15.94 -23.82 9.51
C LYS A 164 -15.35 -23.64 8.10
N GLU A 165 -15.48 -22.45 7.55
CA GLU A 165 -15.01 -22.09 6.22
C GLU A 165 -13.48 -22.12 6.07
N PHE A 166 -12.74 -22.04 7.16
CA PHE A 166 -11.27 -22.09 7.09
C PHE A 166 -10.72 -23.51 6.92
N GLY A 167 -11.51 -24.54 7.25
CA GLY A 167 -11.13 -25.94 7.04
C GLY A 167 -10.09 -26.48 8.04
N ILE A 168 -9.81 -25.76 9.14
CA ILE A 168 -8.96 -26.19 10.24
C ILE A 168 -9.85 -26.53 11.45
N THR A 169 -9.60 -27.66 12.08
CA THR A 169 -10.27 -28.07 13.33
C THR A 169 -9.29 -27.97 14.52
N GLY A 170 -9.81 -27.87 15.74
CA GLY A 170 -8.95 -27.71 16.95
C GLY A 170 -7.96 -28.85 17.20
N GLY A 171 -8.14 -30.02 16.58
CA GLY A 171 -7.22 -31.17 16.66
C GLY A 171 -6.18 -31.22 15.54
N ASP A 172 -6.12 -30.24 14.65
CA ASP A 172 -5.17 -30.20 13.53
C ASP A 172 -3.75 -29.96 14.06
N SER A 173 -2.83 -30.90 13.78
CA SER A 173 -1.45 -30.82 14.25
C SER A 173 -0.67 -29.62 13.72
N ARG A 174 -1.07 -29.05 12.59
CA ARG A 174 -0.45 -27.85 12.00
C ARG A 174 -0.55 -26.62 12.91
N ILE A 175 -1.55 -26.57 13.80
CA ILE A 175 -1.74 -25.47 14.76
C ILE A 175 -0.52 -25.33 15.69
N GLN A 176 0.10 -26.45 16.08
CA GLN A 176 1.29 -26.46 16.96
C GLN A 176 2.52 -25.81 16.30
N SER A 177 2.52 -25.71 14.98
CA SER A 177 3.61 -25.08 14.22
C SER A 177 3.48 -23.55 14.15
N ILE A 178 2.36 -22.97 14.59
CA ILE A 178 2.14 -21.53 14.58
C ILE A 178 2.91 -20.87 15.71
N ARG A 179 4.01 -20.21 15.36
CA ARG A 179 4.91 -19.57 16.34
C ARG A 179 4.34 -18.22 16.82
N ALA A 180 4.84 -17.76 17.97
CA ALA A 180 4.43 -16.49 18.57
C ALA A 180 4.68 -15.29 17.67
N ASN A 181 5.73 -15.33 16.82
CA ASN A 181 6.14 -14.26 15.93
C ASN A 181 5.77 -14.49 14.44
N ALA A 182 4.87 -15.43 14.14
CA ALA A 182 4.44 -15.72 12.79
C ALA A 182 2.92 -15.64 12.64
N SER A 183 2.43 -15.22 11.47
CA SER A 183 1.01 -15.22 11.11
C SER A 183 0.44 -16.64 11.01
N VAL A 184 -0.82 -16.79 11.38
CA VAL A 184 -1.60 -18.00 11.11
C VAL A 184 -1.59 -18.34 9.61
N ILE A 185 -1.82 -17.33 8.76
CA ILE A 185 -1.88 -17.52 7.29
C ILE A 185 -0.50 -17.92 6.76
N SER A 186 0.56 -17.18 7.12
CA SER A 186 1.93 -17.48 6.65
C SER A 186 2.34 -18.90 7.01
N THR A 187 2.09 -19.32 8.26
CA THR A 187 2.46 -20.64 8.74
C THR A 187 1.68 -21.75 8.04
N LEU A 188 0.36 -21.63 7.99
CA LEU A 188 -0.48 -22.68 7.43
C LEU A 188 -0.31 -22.81 5.91
N ALA A 189 -0.01 -21.74 5.20
CA ALA A 189 0.31 -21.79 3.77
C ALA A 189 1.58 -22.62 3.50
N GLN A 190 2.61 -22.51 4.32
CA GLN A 190 3.82 -23.34 4.23
C GLN A 190 3.55 -24.81 4.57
N LEU A 191 2.47 -25.09 5.29
CA LEU A 191 2.00 -26.43 5.64
C LEU A 191 0.88 -26.92 4.70
N ASN A 192 0.84 -26.45 3.47
CA ASN A 192 -0.07 -26.86 2.39
C ASN A 192 -1.57 -26.66 2.74
N HIS A 193 -1.90 -25.66 3.56
CA HIS A 193 -3.28 -25.27 3.76
C HIS A 193 -3.79 -24.41 2.60
N LYS A 194 -4.70 -24.97 1.79
CA LYS A 194 -5.15 -24.37 0.54
C LYS A 194 -5.65 -22.94 0.71
N ILE A 195 -6.57 -22.69 1.64
CA ILE A 195 -7.16 -21.34 1.84
C ILE A 195 -6.10 -20.31 2.22
N SER A 196 -5.13 -20.67 3.06
CA SER A 196 -4.01 -19.78 3.41
C SER A 196 -3.10 -19.52 2.21
N SER A 197 -2.85 -20.52 1.38
CA SER A 197 -2.06 -20.38 0.14
C SER A 197 -2.77 -19.47 -0.86
N ASP A 198 -4.07 -19.66 -1.07
CA ASP A 198 -4.89 -18.83 -1.96
C ASP A 198 -4.93 -17.38 -1.45
N PHE A 199 -4.99 -17.18 -0.12
CA PHE A 199 -4.93 -15.86 0.49
C PHE A 199 -3.60 -15.16 0.23
N ILE A 200 -2.47 -15.85 0.41
CA ILE A 200 -1.13 -15.30 0.08
C ILE A 200 -1.04 -14.96 -1.41
N LEU A 201 -1.57 -15.80 -2.30
CA LEU A 201 -1.60 -15.51 -3.72
C LEU A 201 -2.37 -14.24 -4.05
N SER A 202 -3.50 -14.00 -3.37
CA SER A 202 -4.28 -12.76 -3.54
C SER A 202 -3.51 -11.51 -3.12
N LEU A 203 -2.67 -11.60 -2.09
CA LEU A 203 -1.81 -10.49 -1.63
C LEU A 203 -0.69 -10.12 -2.61
N ARG A 204 -0.37 -10.96 -3.62
CA ARG A 204 0.54 -10.58 -4.72
C ARG A 204 0.01 -9.40 -5.53
N GLY A 205 -1.30 -9.16 -5.51
CA GLY A 205 -1.91 -7.97 -6.06
C GLY A 205 -1.55 -6.66 -5.33
N LEU A 206 -0.93 -6.72 -4.15
CA LEU A 206 -0.42 -5.54 -3.47
C LEU A 206 1.03 -5.30 -3.85
N GLN A 207 1.30 -4.17 -4.51
CA GLN A 207 2.62 -3.75 -4.94
C GLN A 207 3.05 -2.49 -4.20
N THR A 208 4.29 -2.42 -3.73
CA THR A 208 4.78 -1.29 -2.94
C THR A 208 6.26 -1.01 -3.14
N ASN A 209 6.66 0.25 -3.02
CA ASN A 209 8.05 0.69 -2.99
C ASN A 209 8.61 0.88 -1.56
N ILE A 210 7.83 0.53 -0.52
CA ILE A 210 8.18 0.85 0.89
C ILE A 210 9.33 -0.02 1.43
N PHE A 211 9.46 -1.25 0.95
CA PHE A 211 10.47 -2.20 1.45
C PHE A 211 11.74 -2.30 0.61
N GLY A 212 11.98 -1.35 -0.29
CA GLY A 212 13.32 -1.20 -0.85
C GLY A 212 14.28 -0.84 0.29
N LEU A 213 15.00 -1.83 0.84
CA LEU A 213 15.93 -1.67 1.95
C LEU A 213 17.07 -0.69 1.64
N ASP A 214 17.28 -0.38 0.39
CA ASP A 214 18.19 0.64 -0.11
C ASP A 214 17.43 1.60 -1.01
N LYS A 215 16.89 2.69 -0.43
CA LYS A 215 16.22 3.75 -1.20
C LYS A 215 17.11 4.31 -2.32
N ALA A 216 18.43 4.14 -2.22
CA ALA A 216 19.36 4.66 -3.22
C ALA A 216 19.47 3.81 -4.50
N ASN A 217 19.40 2.47 -4.42
CA ASN A 217 19.59 1.61 -5.59
C ASN A 217 18.75 0.31 -5.58
N GLY A 218 18.20 -0.11 -4.45
CA GLY A 218 17.53 -1.42 -4.33
C GLY A 218 16.26 -1.53 -5.18
N GLY A 219 15.43 -0.49 -5.23
CA GLY A 219 14.20 -0.47 -6.02
C GLY A 219 14.47 -0.55 -7.52
N LEU A 220 15.43 0.23 -7.99
CA LEU A 220 15.80 0.27 -9.41
C LEU A 220 16.44 -1.04 -9.88
N ASN A 221 17.35 -1.64 -9.10
CA ASN A 221 17.97 -2.93 -9.44
C ASN A 221 16.92 -4.06 -9.51
N ASN A 222 15.95 -4.05 -8.60
CA ASN A 222 14.83 -4.99 -8.64
C ASN A 222 13.97 -4.79 -9.90
N ALA A 223 13.71 -3.54 -10.28
CA ALA A 223 12.98 -3.22 -11.51
C ALA A 223 13.75 -3.71 -12.76
N LEU A 224 15.07 -3.49 -12.84
CA LEU A 224 15.89 -3.99 -13.96
C LEU A 224 15.89 -5.51 -14.02
N THR A 225 15.99 -6.19 -12.88
CA THR A 225 15.89 -7.65 -12.79
C THR A 225 14.53 -8.15 -13.28
N PHE A 226 13.46 -7.46 -12.88
CA PHE A 226 12.11 -7.78 -13.34
C PHE A 226 11.96 -7.61 -14.86
N TYR A 227 12.47 -6.50 -15.43
CA TYR A 227 12.43 -6.29 -16.89
C TYR A 227 13.26 -7.32 -17.67
N ALA A 228 14.41 -7.75 -17.14
CA ALA A 228 15.21 -8.81 -17.74
C ALA A 228 14.44 -10.13 -17.84
N GLN A 229 13.58 -10.42 -16.87
CA GLN A 229 12.75 -11.63 -16.80
C GLN A 229 11.39 -11.48 -17.48
N SER A 230 10.97 -10.23 -17.81
CA SER A 230 9.65 -9.91 -18.30
C SER A 230 9.71 -8.99 -19.54
N PRO A 231 10.10 -9.53 -20.72
CA PRO A 231 10.28 -8.72 -21.94
C PRO A 231 9.03 -7.94 -22.38
N ASP A 232 7.84 -8.44 -22.08
CA ASP A 232 6.61 -7.75 -22.44
C ASP A 232 6.40 -6.48 -21.59
N TYR A 233 6.81 -6.49 -20.32
CA TYR A 233 6.82 -5.27 -19.48
C TYR A 233 7.87 -4.28 -19.97
N LEU A 234 9.04 -4.72 -20.42
CA LEU A 234 10.04 -3.86 -21.03
C LEU A 234 9.52 -3.19 -22.31
N LYS A 235 8.82 -3.93 -23.17
CA LYS A 235 8.19 -3.35 -24.39
C LYS A 235 7.13 -2.31 -24.04
N ARG A 236 6.32 -2.56 -22.99
CA ARG A 236 5.32 -1.59 -22.52
C ARG A 236 5.99 -0.35 -21.94
N LEU A 237 7.03 -0.51 -21.12
CA LEU A 237 7.83 0.61 -20.62
C LEU A 237 8.36 1.45 -21.76
N ASN A 238 9.03 0.87 -22.74
CA ASN A 238 9.60 1.59 -23.88
C ASN A 238 8.56 2.40 -24.66
N ARG A 239 7.35 1.85 -24.83
CA ARG A 239 6.24 2.57 -25.44
C ARG A 239 5.84 3.81 -24.61
N GLU A 240 5.80 3.71 -23.28
CA GLU A 240 5.47 4.84 -22.42
C GLU A 240 6.62 5.85 -22.34
N LEU A 241 7.88 5.43 -22.28
CA LEU A 241 9.05 6.32 -22.30
C LEU A 241 9.08 7.20 -23.54
N SER A 242 8.81 6.61 -24.70
CA SER A 242 8.73 7.35 -25.96
C SER A 242 7.51 8.27 -26.03
N ARG A 243 6.35 7.84 -25.50
CA ARG A 243 5.10 8.63 -25.51
C ARG A 243 5.13 9.81 -24.55
N LEU A 244 5.79 9.69 -23.41
CA LEU A 244 5.80 10.70 -22.34
C LEU A 244 6.84 11.81 -22.56
N ASP A 245 7.45 11.87 -23.75
CA ASP A 245 8.43 12.88 -24.15
C ASP A 245 9.59 13.05 -23.14
N LEU A 246 10.08 11.90 -22.64
CA LEU A 246 11.25 11.86 -21.78
C LEU A 246 12.57 11.93 -22.57
N GLY A 247 12.52 12.22 -23.87
CA GLY A 247 13.67 12.24 -24.77
C GLY A 247 14.24 10.86 -25.10
N LEU A 248 13.54 9.80 -24.69
CA LEU A 248 13.99 8.41 -24.82
C LEU A 248 13.29 7.70 -25.98
N GLU A 249 14.07 7.01 -26.81
CA GLU A 249 13.56 6.06 -27.80
C GLU A 249 13.34 4.68 -27.19
N GLU A 250 14.35 4.16 -26.49
CA GLU A 250 14.36 2.77 -26.03
C GLU A 250 15.30 2.58 -24.84
N MET A 251 14.88 1.74 -23.87
CA MET A 251 15.73 1.13 -22.86
C MET A 251 16.01 -0.32 -23.26
N LYS A 252 17.28 -0.74 -23.20
CA LYS A 252 17.73 -2.12 -23.42
C LYS A 252 18.33 -2.67 -22.14
N ILE A 253 18.12 -3.96 -21.91
CA ILE A 253 18.69 -4.68 -20.78
C ILE A 253 19.74 -5.68 -21.30
N HIS A 254 20.92 -5.61 -20.72
CA HIS A 254 22.05 -6.49 -21.02
C HIS A 254 22.43 -7.32 -19.78
N PRO A 255 22.90 -8.56 -19.96
CA PRO A 255 23.48 -9.31 -18.85
C PRO A 255 24.75 -8.63 -18.35
N GLY A 256 24.94 -8.56 -17.04
CA GLY A 256 26.17 -8.04 -16.40
C GLY A 256 26.63 -8.97 -15.27
N ASN A 257 27.89 -8.84 -14.86
CA ASN A 257 28.49 -9.72 -13.84
C ASN A 257 27.82 -9.61 -12.45
N ASN A 258 27.27 -8.42 -12.13
CA ASN A 258 26.63 -8.15 -10.85
C ASN A 258 25.12 -7.87 -10.97
N GLY A 259 24.49 -8.38 -12.03
CA GLY A 259 23.08 -8.15 -12.34
C GLY A 259 22.87 -7.47 -13.69
N PRO A 260 21.62 -7.28 -14.11
CA PRO A 260 21.29 -6.69 -15.40
C PRO A 260 21.75 -5.22 -15.48
N ILE A 261 22.25 -4.83 -16.65
CA ILE A 261 22.70 -3.47 -16.98
C ILE A 261 21.72 -2.86 -17.97
N ALA A 262 21.26 -1.63 -17.71
CA ALA A 262 20.42 -0.90 -18.64
C ALA A 262 21.22 0.11 -19.44
N THR A 263 20.94 0.18 -20.76
CA THR A 263 21.39 1.25 -21.65
C THR A 263 20.17 1.93 -22.29
N PHE A 264 20.34 3.20 -22.65
CA PHE A 264 19.26 4.08 -23.09
C PHE A 264 19.62 4.75 -24.39
N LYS A 265 18.77 4.57 -25.38
CA LYS A 265 18.85 5.27 -26.64
C LYS A 265 18.00 6.54 -26.56
N HIS A 266 18.61 7.69 -26.78
CA HIS A 266 17.94 8.98 -26.82
C HIS A 266 17.75 9.48 -28.24
N PHE A 267 16.71 10.25 -28.49
CA PHE A 267 16.51 10.94 -29.74
C PHE A 267 17.69 11.91 -30.01
N GLY A 268 18.28 11.79 -31.19
CA GLY A 268 19.37 12.65 -31.61
C GLY A 268 20.75 12.35 -31.03
N LEU A 269 20.92 11.20 -30.33
CA LEU A 269 22.22 10.71 -29.91
C LEU A 269 22.64 9.50 -30.75
N ASP A 270 23.91 9.45 -31.13
CA ASP A 270 24.49 8.34 -31.90
C ASP A 270 24.90 7.13 -31.03
N CYS A 271 25.04 7.34 -29.70
CA CYS A 271 25.45 6.31 -28.77
C CYS A 271 24.42 6.16 -27.63
N ASP A 272 24.21 4.91 -27.19
CA ASP A 272 23.43 4.62 -26.01
C ASP A 272 24.17 5.13 -24.77
N ILE A 273 23.42 5.70 -23.81
CA ILE A 273 23.95 6.13 -22.52
C ILE A 273 23.65 5.12 -21.42
N VAL A 274 24.44 5.11 -20.35
CA VAL A 274 24.25 4.19 -19.23
C VAL A 274 23.30 4.77 -18.18
N LEU A 275 22.71 3.89 -17.37
CA LEU A 275 21.77 4.27 -16.32
C LEU A 275 22.32 5.40 -15.39
N ALA A 276 23.62 5.42 -15.11
CA ALA A 276 24.23 6.44 -14.24
C ALA A 276 24.14 7.85 -14.81
N GLN A 277 23.93 8.01 -16.12
CA GLN A 277 23.81 9.30 -16.82
C GLN A 277 22.36 9.74 -16.99
N GLU A 278 21.40 8.82 -16.69
CA GLU A 278 19.98 9.16 -16.77
C GLU A 278 19.52 10.12 -15.67
N SER A 279 18.47 10.89 -15.97
CA SER A 279 17.82 11.77 -15.02
C SER A 279 17.22 10.97 -13.85
N MET A 280 17.15 11.60 -12.66
CA MET A 280 16.51 10.99 -11.50
C MET A 280 15.03 10.67 -11.80
N GLY A 281 14.34 11.56 -12.53
CA GLY A 281 12.93 11.35 -12.90
C GLY A 281 12.72 10.14 -13.81
N THR A 282 13.59 9.95 -14.80
CA THR A 282 13.58 8.76 -15.66
C THR A 282 13.79 7.49 -14.84
N ARG A 283 14.79 7.49 -13.95
CA ARG A 283 15.06 6.33 -13.07
C ARG A 283 13.89 6.01 -12.16
N ARG A 284 13.28 7.06 -11.58
CA ARG A 284 12.11 6.90 -10.72
C ARG A 284 10.91 6.34 -11.47
N PHE A 285 10.67 6.82 -12.69
CA PHE A 285 9.60 6.28 -13.54
C PHE A 285 9.83 4.80 -13.85
N ILE A 286 11.06 4.41 -14.24
CA ILE A 286 11.44 3.02 -14.52
C ILE A 286 11.20 2.13 -13.27
N GLU A 287 11.51 2.63 -12.09
CA GLU A 287 11.32 1.91 -10.82
C GLU A 287 9.84 1.66 -10.50
N ILE A 288 8.97 2.67 -10.64
CA ILE A 288 7.57 2.55 -10.23
C ILE A 288 6.66 1.94 -11.31
N PHE A 289 7.03 2.05 -12.57
CA PHE A 289 6.22 1.58 -13.70
C PHE A 289 5.79 0.10 -13.57
N PRO A 290 6.66 -0.87 -13.25
CA PRO A 290 6.26 -2.27 -13.17
C PRO A 290 5.27 -2.50 -12.02
N LEU A 291 5.37 -1.75 -10.91
CA LEU A 291 4.44 -1.85 -9.79
C LEU A 291 3.04 -1.39 -10.20
N LEU A 292 2.95 -0.24 -10.89
CA LEU A 292 1.69 0.32 -11.38
C LEU A 292 1.06 -0.57 -12.45
N GLN A 293 1.88 -0.99 -13.44
CA GLN A 293 1.39 -1.81 -14.54
C GLN A 293 0.90 -3.18 -14.05
N PHE A 294 1.60 -3.79 -13.10
CA PHE A 294 1.20 -5.06 -12.50
C PHE A 294 -0.18 -4.99 -11.84
N VAL A 295 -0.45 -3.95 -11.07
CA VAL A 295 -1.77 -3.80 -10.40
C VAL A 295 -2.88 -3.49 -11.40
N LEU A 296 -2.60 -2.73 -12.45
CA LEU A 296 -3.57 -2.45 -13.52
C LEU A 296 -3.96 -3.75 -14.25
N ASP A 297 -2.99 -4.59 -14.58
CA ASP A 297 -3.22 -5.89 -15.24
C ASP A 297 -4.00 -6.87 -14.35
N ASN A 298 -3.76 -6.85 -13.04
CA ASN A 298 -4.28 -7.84 -12.09
C ASN A 298 -5.44 -7.37 -11.21
N GLY A 299 -5.67 -6.05 -11.12
CA GLY A 299 -6.75 -5.48 -10.30
C GLY A 299 -6.40 -5.41 -8.82
N GLY A 300 -5.16 -5.14 -8.49
CA GLY A 300 -4.62 -5.07 -7.13
C GLY A 300 -4.60 -3.66 -6.53
N VAL A 301 -3.66 -3.44 -5.62
CA VAL A 301 -3.44 -2.16 -4.93
C VAL A 301 -1.96 -1.77 -5.04
N ALA A 302 -1.69 -0.61 -5.62
CA ALA A 302 -0.36 0.01 -5.59
C ALA A 302 -0.25 0.91 -4.36
N VAL A 303 0.81 0.76 -3.57
CA VAL A 303 1.10 1.56 -2.37
C VAL A 303 2.45 2.23 -2.57
N ILE A 304 2.43 3.50 -3.00
CA ILE A 304 3.62 4.23 -3.46
C ILE A 304 3.93 5.39 -2.51
N ASP A 305 5.01 5.29 -1.77
CA ASP A 305 5.52 6.38 -0.93
C ASP A 305 6.29 7.38 -1.79
N GLU A 306 6.06 8.68 -1.55
CA GLU A 306 6.71 9.78 -2.26
C GLU A 306 6.60 9.64 -3.80
N MET A 307 5.37 9.55 -4.30
CA MET A 307 5.11 9.28 -5.71
C MET A 307 5.62 10.39 -6.65
N ASP A 308 5.67 11.62 -6.16
CA ASP A 308 6.07 12.82 -6.89
C ASP A 308 7.56 13.14 -6.77
N THR A 309 8.32 12.39 -5.98
CA THR A 309 9.76 12.60 -5.82
C THR A 309 10.47 12.30 -7.14
N ASP A 310 11.23 13.29 -7.62
CA ASP A 310 11.97 13.27 -8.89
C ASP A 310 11.10 13.15 -10.16
N ILE A 311 9.80 12.92 -10.06
CA ILE A 311 8.90 12.84 -11.22
C ILE A 311 8.40 14.24 -11.59
N HIS A 312 8.48 14.56 -12.89
CA HIS A 312 7.95 15.84 -13.37
C HIS A 312 6.46 15.99 -13.04
N PRO A 313 6.00 17.12 -12.48
CA PRO A 313 4.64 17.31 -12.02
C PRO A 313 3.54 16.99 -13.07
N LEU A 314 3.81 17.17 -14.34
CA LEU A 314 2.87 16.85 -15.42
C LEU A 314 2.73 15.35 -15.70
N LEU A 315 3.66 14.51 -15.24
CA LEU A 315 3.57 13.05 -15.39
C LEU A 315 2.62 12.42 -14.38
N VAL A 316 2.51 12.98 -13.18
CA VAL A 316 1.65 12.40 -12.14
C VAL A 316 0.16 12.37 -12.55
N PRO A 317 -0.42 13.46 -13.11
CA PRO A 317 -1.78 13.41 -13.65
C PRO A 317 -1.97 12.37 -14.75
N GLU A 318 -0.95 12.14 -15.59
CA GLU A 318 -0.99 11.10 -16.61
C GLU A 318 -1.03 9.70 -16.00
N LEU A 319 -0.26 9.45 -14.94
CA LEU A 319 -0.34 8.19 -14.19
C LEU A 319 -1.72 8.00 -13.55
N PHE A 320 -2.37 9.07 -13.08
CA PHE A 320 -3.74 9.00 -12.56
C PHE A 320 -4.75 8.60 -13.62
N ARG A 321 -4.62 9.11 -14.84
CA ARG A 321 -5.48 8.72 -15.96
C ARG A 321 -5.46 7.23 -16.21
N TRP A 322 -4.32 6.55 -15.99
CA TRP A 322 -4.26 5.09 -16.14
C TRP A 322 -5.20 4.34 -15.19
N PHE A 323 -5.41 4.87 -13.99
CA PHE A 323 -6.33 4.28 -13.02
C PHE A 323 -7.79 4.64 -13.28
N TYR A 324 -8.05 5.82 -13.88
CA TYR A 324 -9.41 6.27 -14.23
C TYR A 324 -9.92 5.69 -15.54
N ASP A 325 -9.04 5.35 -16.45
CA ASP A 325 -9.37 4.76 -17.74
C ASP A 325 -9.87 3.32 -17.57
N LYS A 326 -11.12 3.06 -17.97
CA LYS A 326 -11.77 1.76 -17.84
C LYS A 326 -11.13 0.68 -18.73
N GLU A 327 -10.55 1.06 -19.86
CA GLU A 327 -9.84 0.13 -20.77
C GLU A 327 -8.49 -0.27 -20.18
N ARG A 328 -7.77 0.68 -19.58
CA ARG A 328 -6.47 0.43 -18.97
C ARG A 328 -6.57 -0.19 -17.56
N ASN A 329 -7.66 0.10 -16.84
CA ASN A 329 -7.95 -0.42 -15.50
C ASN A 329 -9.28 -1.20 -15.46
N PRO A 330 -9.47 -2.25 -16.27
CA PRO A 330 -10.73 -2.99 -16.34
C PRO A 330 -11.07 -3.70 -15.03
N LYS A 331 -10.04 -4.08 -14.26
CA LYS A 331 -10.19 -4.82 -13.02
C LYS A 331 -10.30 -3.95 -11.76
N GLY A 332 -10.27 -2.61 -11.90
CA GLY A 332 -10.42 -1.67 -10.77
C GLY A 332 -9.25 -1.74 -9.78
N ALA A 333 -8.02 -1.66 -10.29
CA ALA A 333 -6.85 -1.45 -9.46
C ALA A 333 -6.97 -0.12 -8.71
N GLN A 334 -6.41 -0.06 -7.50
CA GLN A 334 -6.40 1.11 -6.63
C GLN A 334 -4.97 1.58 -6.40
N LEU A 335 -4.77 2.90 -6.36
CA LEU A 335 -3.50 3.55 -6.04
C LEU A 335 -3.63 4.29 -4.70
N LEU A 336 -2.77 3.96 -3.74
CA LEU A 336 -2.57 4.72 -2.52
C LEU A 336 -1.17 5.32 -2.55
N PHE A 337 -1.05 6.63 -2.34
CA PHE A 337 0.24 7.28 -2.43
C PHE A 337 0.41 8.41 -1.42
N THR A 338 1.67 8.78 -1.14
CA THR A 338 2.01 10.05 -0.50
C THR A 338 2.63 10.99 -1.51
N ALA A 339 2.43 12.28 -1.33
CA ALA A 339 3.05 13.31 -2.14
C ALA A 339 3.36 14.57 -1.32
N HIS A 340 4.27 15.37 -1.85
CA HIS A 340 4.67 16.67 -1.30
C HIS A 340 4.20 17.83 -2.17
N ASN A 341 4.05 17.61 -3.47
CA ASN A 341 3.67 18.67 -4.41
C ASN A 341 2.17 19.00 -4.30
N PRO A 342 1.81 20.19 -3.84
CA PRO A 342 0.42 20.58 -3.67
C PRO A 342 -0.34 20.72 -5.00
N ALA A 343 0.36 20.92 -6.14
CA ALA A 343 -0.30 21.03 -7.44
C ALA A 343 -1.09 19.75 -7.81
N ILE A 344 -0.70 18.60 -7.27
CA ILE A 344 -1.40 17.33 -7.53
C ILE A 344 -2.77 17.31 -6.84
N LEU A 345 -2.98 18.09 -5.77
CA LEU A 345 -4.29 18.16 -5.08
C LEU A 345 -5.44 18.58 -5.99
N ASP A 346 -5.17 19.43 -6.97
CA ASP A 346 -6.20 19.88 -7.93
C ASP A 346 -6.58 18.82 -8.97
N GLN A 347 -5.88 17.68 -8.98
CA GLN A 347 -6.21 16.51 -9.80
C GLN A 347 -7.07 15.48 -9.03
N LEU A 348 -7.38 15.76 -7.77
CA LEU A 348 -8.08 14.85 -6.86
C LEU A 348 -9.36 15.48 -6.31
N GLU A 349 -10.34 14.62 -6.06
CA GLU A 349 -11.54 15.00 -5.34
C GLU A 349 -11.32 14.90 -3.81
N LYS A 350 -12.09 15.64 -3.04
CA LYS A 350 -11.97 15.64 -1.58
C LYS A 350 -12.15 14.27 -0.92
N GLU A 351 -12.83 13.35 -1.58
CA GLU A 351 -13.00 11.96 -1.15
C GLU A 351 -11.75 11.11 -1.37
N GLN A 352 -10.79 11.61 -2.14
CA GLN A 352 -9.54 10.96 -2.47
C GLN A 352 -8.36 11.46 -1.62
N VAL A 353 -8.55 12.52 -0.81
CA VAL A 353 -7.47 13.20 -0.11
C VAL A 353 -7.59 13.03 1.40
N PHE A 354 -6.47 12.62 2.00
CA PHE A 354 -6.26 12.59 3.45
C PHE A 354 -5.08 13.50 3.81
N PHE A 355 -5.20 14.17 4.93
CA PHE A 355 -4.18 15.05 5.48
C PHE A 355 -3.54 14.42 6.71
N SER A 356 -2.23 14.57 6.82
CA SER A 356 -1.43 14.12 7.95
C SER A 356 -0.72 15.32 8.56
N GLU A 357 -0.98 15.61 9.82
CA GLU A 357 -0.33 16.68 10.57
C GLU A 357 0.30 16.15 11.86
N LYS A 358 1.39 16.75 12.29
CA LYS A 358 2.05 16.42 13.55
C LYS A 358 2.36 17.71 14.29
N PRO A 359 1.45 18.21 15.15
CA PRO A 359 1.72 19.37 15.97
C PRO A 359 2.95 19.13 16.87
N SER A 360 3.69 20.19 17.20
CA SER A 360 4.90 20.08 18.01
C SER A 360 4.64 19.32 19.32
N GLY A 361 5.43 18.29 19.60
CA GLY A 361 5.31 17.46 20.80
C GLY A 361 4.11 16.54 20.86
N LYS A 362 3.30 16.45 19.78
CA LYS A 362 2.09 15.60 19.72
C LYS A 362 2.25 14.45 18.70
N PRO A 363 1.46 13.37 18.85
CA PRO A 363 1.39 12.33 17.83
C PRO A 363 0.78 12.84 16.53
N THR A 364 1.01 12.09 15.45
CA THR A 364 0.39 12.33 14.16
C THR A 364 -1.13 12.23 14.25
N ARG A 365 -1.81 13.19 13.61
CA ARG A 365 -3.24 13.19 13.35
C ARG A 365 -3.49 13.05 11.85
N ILE A 366 -4.42 12.16 11.47
CA ILE A 366 -4.80 11.94 10.08
C ILE A 366 -6.31 12.16 9.95
N TYR A 367 -6.72 12.87 8.89
CA TYR A 367 -8.14 13.16 8.63
C TYR A 367 -8.40 13.29 7.13
N GLY A 368 -9.60 12.93 6.70
CA GLY A 368 -10.03 13.08 5.32
C GLY A 368 -10.40 14.53 4.98
N ALA A 369 -10.05 14.98 3.77
CA ALA A 369 -10.47 16.31 3.31
C ALA A 369 -12.01 16.48 3.37
N ARG A 370 -12.77 15.43 3.11
CA ARG A 370 -14.24 15.44 3.20
C ARG A 370 -14.78 15.69 4.61
N GLU A 371 -13.96 15.47 5.65
CA GLU A 371 -14.34 15.67 7.07
C GLU A 371 -14.21 17.14 7.49
N ILE A 372 -13.52 17.95 6.66
CA ILE A 372 -13.35 19.38 6.92
C ILE A 372 -14.68 20.08 6.68
N LYS A 373 -15.23 20.68 7.75
CA LYS A 373 -16.51 21.39 7.69
C LYS A 373 -16.47 22.54 6.68
N GLY A 374 -17.48 22.60 5.81
CA GLY A 374 -17.61 23.67 4.82
C GLY A 374 -16.69 23.55 3.60
N LEU A 375 -15.87 22.50 3.48
CA LEU A 375 -15.06 22.29 2.30
C LEU A 375 -15.93 21.97 1.08
N ARG A 376 -16.02 22.94 0.17
CA ARG A 376 -16.67 22.78 -1.14
C ARG A 376 -15.68 22.21 -2.14
N ARG A 377 -16.17 21.61 -3.26
CA ARG A 377 -15.32 21.09 -4.34
C ARG A 377 -14.57 22.22 -5.05
N GLU A 378 -15.17 23.40 -5.14
CA GLU A 378 -14.55 24.61 -5.66
C GLU A 378 -14.40 25.64 -4.53
N PRO A 379 -13.39 26.47 -4.52
CA PRO A 379 -12.22 26.55 -5.42
C PRO A 379 -11.14 25.51 -5.10
N SER A 380 -10.04 25.51 -5.90
CA SER A 380 -8.82 24.69 -5.84
C SER A 380 -8.42 24.18 -4.46
N LEU A 381 -8.28 22.87 -4.30
CA LEU A 381 -7.75 22.24 -3.08
C LEU A 381 -6.32 22.68 -2.78
N MET A 382 -5.50 22.87 -3.84
CA MET A 382 -4.14 23.38 -3.72
C MET A 382 -4.11 24.76 -3.06
N ARG A 383 -4.94 25.70 -3.51
CA ARG A 383 -4.97 27.06 -2.95
C ARG A 383 -5.36 27.05 -1.47
N LYS A 384 -6.37 26.26 -1.10
CA LYS A 384 -6.82 26.12 0.28
C LYS A 384 -5.78 25.45 1.17
N TYR A 385 -5.05 24.48 0.62
CA TYR A 385 -3.94 23.85 1.31
C TYR A 385 -2.81 24.86 1.57
N LEU A 386 -2.39 25.60 0.54
CA LEU A 386 -1.31 26.59 0.66
C LEU A 386 -1.68 27.78 1.55
N SER A 387 -2.97 28.15 1.64
CA SER A 387 -3.45 29.19 2.58
C SER A 387 -3.55 28.71 4.03
N GLY A 388 -3.36 27.40 4.28
CA GLY A 388 -3.51 26.80 5.60
C GLY A 388 -4.94 26.50 6.03
N GLU A 389 -5.95 26.79 5.18
CA GLU A 389 -7.36 26.52 5.50
C GLU A 389 -7.66 25.03 5.74
N LEU A 390 -6.89 24.14 5.11
CA LEU A 390 -7.07 22.69 5.24
C LEU A 390 -6.24 22.09 6.39
N GLY A 391 -5.43 22.88 7.10
CA GLY A 391 -4.42 22.36 8.03
C GLY A 391 -3.28 21.64 7.32
N ALA A 392 -2.53 20.84 8.06
CA ALA A 392 -1.43 20.00 7.54
C ALA A 392 -0.39 20.74 6.69
N VAL A 393 -0.17 22.03 6.97
CA VAL A 393 0.89 22.85 6.36
C VAL A 393 2.06 23.02 7.33
N PRO A 394 3.30 23.18 6.82
CA PRO A 394 4.44 23.46 7.70
C PRO A 394 4.27 24.83 8.37
N HIS A 395 4.50 24.87 9.68
CA HIS A 395 4.66 26.15 10.41
C HIS A 395 6.10 26.63 10.22
N ILE A 396 6.30 27.53 9.26
CA ILE A 396 7.56 28.20 9.03
C ILE A 396 7.56 29.45 9.94
N GLY A 397 8.33 29.40 11.03
CA GLY A 397 8.47 30.49 11.99
C GLY A 397 9.31 31.64 11.47
#